data_569b79c52f8f5d17f85c0dd93459ec40
#
_entry.id   569b79c52f8f5d17f85c0dd93459ec40
#
_cell.length_a   1.000
_cell.length_b   1.000
_cell.length_c   1.000
_cell.angle_alpha   90.00
_cell.angle_beta   90.00
_cell.angle_gamma   90.00
#
_symmetry.space_group_name_H-M   'P 1'
#
loop_
_entity.id
_entity.type
_entity.pdbx_description
1 polymer ?
#
loop_
_entity_poly.entity_id
_entity_poly.type
_entity_poly.pdbx_seq_one_letter_code
_entity_poly.pdbx_strand_id
1 'polypeptide(L)'
;MRKMYKILTVLFVLLFSISTVNAKTLTERLADGHKLRLGFGTAVPWAYAGDNGEALGFVNMIALTVLEEMGITEHETKVFEWSGLIPGINANRSDMITGGMYILKSRCANINFSDPIGVFGDAMLVPKGNPKNINNYQDVIDTGAKLVTGTGF
;
A
#
# COMPACT_ATOMS: atom_id res chain seq x y z
N MET A 1 -31.21 -26.62 -40.93
CA MET A 1 -29.88 -25.99 -40.92
C MET A 1 -29.97 -24.46 -40.90
N ARG A 2 -30.60 -23.75 -41.82
CA ARG A 2 -30.67 -22.26 -41.86
C ARG A 2 -31.25 -21.59 -40.59
N LYS A 3 -32.24 -22.19 -39.93
CA LYS A 3 -32.81 -21.64 -38.67
C LYS A 3 -31.87 -21.78 -37.49
N MET A 4 -31.09 -22.84 -37.45
CA MET A 4 -30.14 -23.13 -36.38
C MET A 4 -28.94 -22.15 -36.43
N TYR A 5 -28.42 -21.80 -37.60
CA TYR A 5 -27.38 -20.78 -37.77
C TYR A 5 -27.88 -19.38 -37.33
N LYS A 6 -29.12 -19.01 -37.61
CA LYS A 6 -29.68 -17.73 -37.17
C LYS A 6 -29.78 -17.64 -35.64
N ILE A 7 -30.13 -18.73 -34.97
CA ILE A 7 -30.21 -18.77 -33.50
C ILE A 7 -28.80 -18.71 -32.89
N LEU A 8 -27.82 -19.42 -33.49
CA LEU A 8 -26.44 -19.38 -33.05
C LEU A 8 -25.80 -17.99 -33.22
N THR A 9 -26.10 -17.29 -34.33
CA THR A 9 -25.62 -15.93 -34.60
C THR A 9 -26.22 -14.92 -33.62
N VAL A 10 -27.50 -15.03 -33.29
CA VAL A 10 -28.15 -14.16 -32.28
C VAL A 10 -27.61 -14.41 -30.89
N LEU A 11 -27.35 -15.67 -30.52
CA LEU A 11 -26.73 -16.02 -29.23
C LEU A 11 -25.28 -15.51 -29.12
N PHE A 12 -24.52 -15.54 -30.22
CA PHE A 12 -23.14 -15.02 -30.28
C PHE A 12 -23.09 -13.49 -30.17
N VAL A 13 -24.06 -12.77 -30.76
CA VAL A 13 -24.14 -11.30 -30.65
C VAL A 13 -24.57 -10.86 -29.24
N LEU A 14 -25.42 -11.61 -28.56
CA LEU A 14 -25.81 -11.34 -27.16
C LEU A 14 -24.68 -11.55 -26.14
N LEU A 15 -23.74 -12.44 -26.45
CA LEU A 15 -22.57 -12.68 -25.59
C LEU A 15 -21.48 -11.58 -25.70
N PHE A 16 -21.53 -10.74 -26.74
CA PHE A 16 -20.58 -9.64 -26.96
C PHE A 16 -21.03 -8.27 -26.43
N SER A 17 -22.18 -8.19 -25.78
CA SER A 17 -22.59 -6.97 -25.03
C SER A 17 -21.84 -6.92 -23.68
N ILE A 18 -20.51 -7.00 -23.72
CA ILE A 18 -19.67 -6.71 -22.55
C ILE A 18 -19.75 -5.20 -22.36
N SER A 19 -20.65 -4.77 -21.49
CA SER A 19 -20.63 -3.40 -20.96
C SER A 19 -19.24 -3.20 -20.36
N THR A 20 -18.46 -2.27 -20.92
CA THR A 20 -17.23 -1.80 -20.28
C THR A 20 -17.63 -1.13 -18.97
N VAL A 21 -17.62 -1.87 -17.90
CA VAL A 21 -17.72 -1.31 -16.55
C VAL A 21 -16.45 -0.50 -16.35
N ASN A 22 -16.50 0.80 -16.62
CA ASN A 22 -15.44 1.69 -16.20
C ASN A 22 -15.40 1.67 -14.67
N ALA A 23 -14.29 1.19 -14.10
CA ALA A 23 -14.09 1.25 -12.68
C ALA A 23 -14.09 2.73 -12.24
N LYS A 24 -14.93 3.08 -11.27
CA LYS A 24 -14.98 4.43 -10.71
C LYS A 24 -13.62 4.82 -10.15
N THR A 25 -13.22 6.04 -10.41
CA THR A 25 -12.03 6.65 -9.80
C THR A 25 -12.21 6.75 -8.27
N LEU A 26 -11.12 6.95 -7.54
CA LEU A 26 -11.19 7.16 -6.09
C LEU A 26 -12.08 8.38 -5.76
N THR A 27 -11.93 9.47 -6.49
CA THR A 27 -12.73 10.70 -6.30
C THR A 27 -14.22 10.45 -6.47
N GLU A 28 -14.61 9.71 -7.51
CA GLU A 28 -16.01 9.34 -7.75
C GLU A 28 -16.55 8.43 -6.63
N ARG A 29 -15.75 7.49 -6.14
CA ARG A 29 -16.16 6.62 -5.03
C ARG A 29 -16.37 7.41 -3.73
N LEU A 30 -15.47 8.35 -3.41
CA LEU A 30 -15.60 9.22 -2.24
C LEU A 30 -16.83 10.12 -2.35
N ALA A 31 -17.12 10.68 -3.55
CA ALA A 31 -18.33 11.46 -3.80
C ALA A 31 -19.61 10.63 -3.63
N ASP A 32 -19.56 9.33 -3.89
CA ASP A 32 -20.67 8.39 -3.64
C ASP A 32 -20.79 7.95 -2.16
N GLY A 33 -19.97 8.52 -1.26
CA GLY A 33 -20.01 8.23 0.18
C GLY A 33 -19.21 7.00 0.61
N HIS A 34 -18.31 6.48 -0.25
CA HIS A 34 -17.38 5.44 0.18
C HIS A 34 -16.29 6.02 1.09
N LYS A 35 -15.95 5.29 2.14
CA LYS A 35 -14.84 5.66 3.03
C LYS A 35 -13.49 5.43 2.36
N LEU A 36 -12.53 6.32 2.62
CA LEU A 36 -11.15 6.13 2.20
C LEU A 36 -10.49 5.01 3.01
N ARG A 37 -9.87 4.04 2.36
CA ARG A 37 -9.22 2.89 2.99
C ARG A 37 -7.72 3.14 3.14
N LEU A 38 -7.29 3.40 4.39
CA LEU A 38 -5.88 3.62 4.76
C LEU A 38 -5.21 2.28 5.05
N GLY A 39 -4.19 1.93 4.29
CA GLY A 39 -3.41 0.70 4.44
C GLY A 39 -2.05 0.97 5.05
N PHE A 40 -1.67 0.25 6.11
CA PHE A 40 -0.33 0.33 6.69
C PHE A 40 0.06 -0.98 7.37
N GLY A 41 1.37 -1.19 7.56
CA GLY A 41 1.90 -2.23 8.42
C GLY A 41 2.12 -1.70 9.83
N THR A 42 2.11 -2.58 10.83
CA THR A 42 2.39 -2.17 12.21
C THR A 42 3.89 -1.89 12.39
N ALA A 43 4.23 -0.62 12.59
CA ALA A 43 5.59 -0.14 12.82
C ALA A 43 5.57 1.10 13.74
N VAL A 44 5.63 0.88 15.05
CA VAL A 44 5.68 1.96 16.04
C VAL A 44 7.05 2.66 15.97
N PRO A 45 7.11 4.00 15.96
CA PRO A 45 6.02 5.00 16.06
C PRO A 45 5.47 5.48 14.71
N TRP A 46 5.84 4.85 13.59
CA TRP A 46 5.52 5.30 12.23
C TRP A 46 4.03 5.20 11.90
N ALA A 47 3.49 3.99 11.97
CA ALA A 47 2.08 3.69 11.73
C ALA A 47 1.70 2.41 12.49
N TYR A 48 0.56 2.41 13.14
CA TYR A 48 0.00 1.27 13.85
C TYR A 48 -1.49 1.47 14.11
N ALA A 49 -2.21 0.39 14.40
CA ALA A 49 -3.60 0.48 14.80
C ALA A 49 -3.71 0.67 16.32
N GLY A 50 -4.58 1.55 16.76
CA GLY A 50 -5.01 1.66 18.15
C GLY A 50 -5.94 0.51 18.56
N ASP A 51 -6.33 0.50 19.84
CA ASP A 51 -7.15 -0.59 20.41
C ASP A 51 -8.56 -0.68 19.80
N ASN A 52 -9.10 0.43 19.30
CA ASN A 52 -10.38 0.48 18.60
C ASN A 52 -10.22 0.50 17.06
N GLY A 53 -9.02 0.24 16.56
CA GLY A 53 -8.71 0.22 15.13
C GLY A 53 -8.37 1.59 14.54
N GLU A 54 -8.10 2.62 15.34
CA GLU A 54 -7.69 3.93 14.86
C GLU A 54 -6.33 3.86 14.16
N ALA A 55 -6.15 4.69 13.13
CA ALA A 55 -4.86 4.86 12.47
C ALA A 55 -3.96 5.79 13.30
N LEU A 56 -3.02 5.23 14.05
CA LEU A 56 -2.08 5.93 14.92
C LEU A 56 -0.66 5.92 14.34
N GLY A 57 0.20 6.75 14.93
CA GLY A 57 1.58 6.96 14.48
C GLY A 57 1.71 8.20 13.60
N PHE A 58 2.93 8.75 13.55
CA PHE A 58 3.12 10.10 12.99
C PHE A 58 2.83 10.15 11.48
N VAL A 59 3.07 9.08 10.70
CA VAL A 59 2.75 9.06 9.26
C VAL A 59 1.25 9.04 9.05
N ASN A 60 0.50 8.23 9.83
CA ASN A 60 -0.96 8.23 9.79
C ASN A 60 -1.52 9.61 10.17
N MET A 61 -0.96 10.25 11.21
CA MET A 61 -1.41 11.57 11.64
C MET A 61 -1.18 12.64 10.56
N ILE A 62 -0.02 12.63 9.89
CA ILE A 62 0.22 13.54 8.75
C ILE A 62 -0.82 13.30 7.65
N ALA A 63 -1.04 12.04 7.26
CA ALA A 63 -2.01 11.70 6.22
C ALA A 63 -3.44 12.14 6.59
N LEU A 64 -3.86 11.86 7.82
CA LEU A 64 -5.20 12.26 8.32
C LEU A 64 -5.39 13.76 8.35
N THR A 65 -4.38 14.53 8.80
CA THR A 65 -4.43 16.00 8.79
C THR A 65 -4.58 16.54 7.36
N VAL A 66 -3.81 16.03 6.40
CA VAL A 66 -3.93 16.45 4.98
C VAL A 66 -5.31 16.08 4.43
N LEU A 67 -5.82 14.89 4.72
CA LEU A 67 -7.14 14.45 4.26
C LEU A 67 -8.27 15.31 4.86
N GLU A 68 -8.17 15.67 6.11
CA GLU A 68 -9.11 16.57 6.79
C GLU A 68 -9.14 17.96 6.11
N GLU A 69 -7.97 18.54 5.81
CA GLU A 69 -7.86 19.80 5.06
C GLU A 69 -8.45 19.69 3.63
N MET A 70 -8.43 18.50 3.04
CA MET A 70 -9.08 18.22 1.76
C MET A 70 -10.58 17.95 1.89
N GLY A 71 -11.16 17.96 3.10
CA GLY A 71 -12.55 17.64 3.36
C GLY A 71 -12.87 16.14 3.34
N ILE A 72 -11.86 15.25 3.38
CA ILE A 72 -12.02 13.79 3.40
C ILE A 72 -11.89 13.31 4.85
N THR A 73 -13.02 13.30 5.57
CA THR A 73 -13.05 12.93 6.99
C THR A 73 -13.42 11.46 7.23
N GLU A 74 -14.11 10.82 6.27
CA GLU A 74 -14.56 9.45 6.39
C GLU A 74 -13.51 8.46 5.86
N HIS A 75 -12.93 7.68 6.76
CA HIS A 75 -11.93 6.68 6.43
C HIS A 75 -12.13 5.37 7.20
N GLU A 76 -11.47 4.33 6.75
CA GLU A 76 -11.34 3.05 7.45
C GLU A 76 -9.90 2.55 7.43
N THR A 77 -9.49 1.90 8.48
CA THR A 77 -8.14 1.36 8.68
C THR A 77 -8.04 -0.06 8.15
N LYS A 78 -6.97 -0.34 7.40
CA LYS A 78 -6.62 -1.69 6.92
C LYS A 78 -5.17 -2.00 7.32
N VAL A 79 -4.99 -2.93 8.24
CA VAL A 79 -3.65 -3.39 8.63
C VAL A 79 -3.20 -4.52 7.71
N PHE A 80 -1.99 -4.44 7.21
CA PHE A 80 -1.36 -5.42 6.32
C PHE A 80 -0.01 -5.86 6.87
N GLU A 81 0.42 -7.05 6.47
CA GLU A 81 1.85 -7.33 6.46
C GLU A 81 2.54 -6.41 5.45
N TRP A 82 3.77 -5.98 5.71
CA TRP A 82 4.48 -4.98 4.91
C TRP A 82 4.51 -5.35 3.41
N SER A 83 4.86 -6.60 3.10
CA SER A 83 4.89 -7.12 1.72
C SER A 83 3.52 -7.14 1.02
N GLY A 84 2.43 -7.04 1.77
CA GLY A 84 1.05 -7.02 1.28
C GLY A 84 0.51 -5.63 0.92
N LEU A 85 1.23 -4.55 1.25
CA LEU A 85 0.75 -3.18 1.07
C LEU A 85 0.55 -2.81 -0.41
N ILE A 86 1.58 -2.95 -1.24
CA ILE A 86 1.49 -2.66 -2.69
C ILE A 86 0.49 -3.61 -3.39
N PRO A 87 0.55 -4.94 -3.18
CA PRO A 87 -0.50 -5.83 -3.68
C PRO A 87 -1.91 -5.46 -3.20
N GLY A 88 -2.03 -4.90 -2.00
CA GLY A 88 -3.30 -4.42 -1.44
C GLY A 88 -3.90 -3.26 -2.24
N ILE A 89 -3.09 -2.26 -2.62
CA ILE A 89 -3.49 -1.17 -3.52
C ILE A 89 -3.93 -1.73 -4.87
N ASN A 90 -3.09 -2.54 -5.50
CA ASN A 90 -3.34 -3.06 -6.84
C ASN A 90 -4.57 -3.98 -6.92
N ALA A 91 -4.91 -4.63 -5.80
CA ALA A 91 -6.12 -5.44 -5.66
C ALA A 91 -7.34 -4.66 -5.13
N ASN A 92 -7.27 -3.32 -5.07
CA ASN A 92 -8.33 -2.46 -4.52
C ASN A 92 -8.76 -2.82 -3.09
N ARG A 93 -7.84 -3.33 -2.25
CA ARG A 93 -8.10 -3.61 -0.82
C ARG A 93 -7.82 -2.42 0.09
N SER A 94 -6.98 -1.49 -0.37
CA SER A 94 -6.74 -0.17 0.22
C SER A 94 -6.64 0.89 -0.88
N ASP A 95 -6.80 2.15 -0.53
CA ASP A 95 -6.76 3.28 -1.47
C ASP A 95 -5.48 4.10 -1.30
N MET A 96 -4.90 4.10 -0.11
CA MET A 96 -3.69 4.84 0.24
C MET A 96 -2.83 4.01 1.18
N ILE A 97 -1.51 4.04 1.02
CA ILE A 97 -0.55 3.48 1.97
C ILE A 97 -0.02 4.61 2.86
N THR A 98 -0.22 4.48 4.16
CA THR A 98 0.18 5.48 5.17
C THR A 98 1.23 4.94 6.16
N GLY A 99 2.06 4.00 5.72
CA GLY A 99 3.07 3.31 6.54
C GLY A 99 4.47 3.91 6.50
N GLY A 100 4.69 5.06 5.86
CA GLY A 100 6.04 5.64 5.74
C GLY A 100 6.94 4.89 4.74
N MET A 101 6.37 4.45 3.63
CA MET A 101 7.08 3.67 2.62
C MET A 101 8.08 4.52 1.85
N TYR A 102 9.33 4.08 1.75
CA TYR A 102 10.37 4.75 0.95
C TYR A 102 10.02 4.75 -0.54
N ILE A 103 10.29 5.88 -1.18
CA ILE A 103 10.14 6.06 -2.63
C ILE A 103 11.32 5.38 -3.33
N LEU A 104 11.08 4.17 -3.84
CA LEU A 104 12.07 3.39 -4.59
C LEU A 104 11.61 3.18 -6.02
N LYS A 105 12.56 3.17 -6.97
CA LYS A 105 12.27 2.96 -8.40
C LYS A 105 11.43 1.71 -8.65
N SER A 106 11.72 0.61 -7.95
CA SER A 106 10.97 -0.65 -8.03
C SER A 106 9.52 -0.51 -7.56
N ARG A 107 9.26 0.34 -6.56
CA ARG A 107 7.92 0.60 -6.03
C ARG A 107 7.14 1.57 -6.92
N CYS A 108 7.81 2.61 -7.44
CA CYS A 108 7.20 3.57 -8.38
C CYS A 108 6.72 2.92 -9.69
N ALA A 109 7.25 1.76 -10.06
CA ALA A 109 6.76 0.99 -11.20
C ALA A 109 5.36 0.36 -10.97
N ASN A 110 4.89 0.32 -9.72
CA ASN A 110 3.66 -0.38 -9.33
C ASN A 110 2.61 0.53 -8.68
N ILE A 111 3.02 1.63 -8.05
CA ILE A 111 2.15 2.59 -7.37
C ILE A 111 2.67 4.02 -7.56
N ASN A 112 1.78 5.00 -7.42
CA ASN A 112 2.15 6.40 -7.33
C ASN A 112 2.46 6.79 -5.89
N PHE A 113 3.36 7.76 -5.72
CA PHE A 113 3.70 8.36 -4.43
C PHE A 113 3.27 9.82 -4.39
N SER A 114 2.99 10.32 -3.19
CA SER A 114 2.95 11.76 -2.91
C SER A 114 4.36 12.35 -2.92
N ASP A 115 4.46 13.66 -2.74
CA ASP A 115 5.73 14.28 -2.36
C ASP A 115 6.26 13.66 -1.05
N PRO A 116 7.59 13.63 -0.85
CA PRO A 116 8.18 13.07 0.36
C PRO A 116 7.71 13.82 1.62
N ILE A 117 7.26 13.09 2.63
CA ILE A 117 6.91 13.66 3.94
C ILE A 117 8.12 13.79 4.88
N GLY A 118 9.25 13.20 4.50
CA GLY A 118 10.49 13.25 5.27
C GLY A 118 11.60 12.45 4.60
N VAL A 119 12.82 12.64 5.10
CA VAL A 119 14.02 11.90 4.69
C VAL A 119 14.60 11.22 5.90
N PHE A 120 14.78 9.91 5.82
CA PHE A 120 15.26 9.08 6.92
C PHE A 120 16.38 8.16 6.42
N GLY A 121 17.34 7.86 7.29
CA GLY A 121 18.39 6.88 7.03
C GLY A 121 18.11 5.56 7.70
N ASP A 122 18.63 4.49 7.14
CA ASP A 122 18.62 3.17 7.78
C ASP A 122 19.68 3.07 8.87
N ALA A 123 19.41 2.26 9.89
CA ALA A 123 20.35 1.91 10.92
C ALA A 123 20.33 0.40 11.17
N MET A 124 21.46 -0.15 11.56
CA MET A 124 21.58 -1.55 11.94
C MET A 124 21.59 -1.69 13.46
N LEU A 125 20.79 -2.63 13.96
CA LEU A 125 20.86 -3.06 15.35
C LEU A 125 21.95 -4.14 15.46
N VAL A 126 22.90 -3.91 16.34
CA VAL A 126 23.98 -4.85 16.64
C VAL A 126 24.00 -5.19 18.13
N PRO A 127 24.58 -6.32 18.55
CA PRO A 127 24.75 -6.65 19.96
C PRO A 127 25.48 -5.54 20.71
N LYS A 128 25.19 -5.38 22.00
CA LYS A 128 25.81 -4.38 22.85
C LYS A 128 27.37 -4.46 22.77
N GLY A 129 27.99 -3.31 22.55
CA GLY A 129 29.43 -3.21 22.37
C GLY A 129 29.91 -3.53 20.95
N ASN A 130 29.04 -3.86 20.04
CA ASN A 130 29.35 -4.14 18.62
C ASN A 130 30.57 -5.09 18.46
N PRO A 131 30.55 -6.32 18.99
CA PRO A 131 31.70 -7.19 19.08
C PRO A 131 32.30 -7.61 17.73
N LYS A 132 31.58 -7.44 16.65
CA LYS A 132 32.01 -7.68 15.26
C LYS A 132 32.43 -6.40 14.53
N ASN A 133 32.40 -5.24 15.22
CA ASN A 133 32.73 -3.93 14.65
C ASN A 133 31.98 -3.62 13.34
N ILE A 134 30.66 -3.91 13.30
CA ILE A 134 29.79 -3.68 12.13
C ILE A 134 29.29 -2.26 12.17
N ASN A 135 29.72 -1.41 11.21
CA ASN A 135 29.35 -0.01 11.11
C ASN A 135 28.65 0.33 9.78
N ASN A 136 28.72 -0.57 8.80
CA ASN A 136 28.11 -0.42 7.47
C ASN A 136 27.81 -1.80 6.87
N TYR A 137 27.15 -1.83 5.71
CA TYR A 137 26.78 -3.08 5.03
C TYR A 137 28.00 -3.89 4.54
N GLN A 138 29.12 -3.24 4.24
CA GLN A 138 30.34 -3.95 3.83
C GLN A 138 30.89 -4.77 5.00
N ASP A 139 30.88 -4.23 6.23
CA ASP A 139 31.33 -4.98 7.41
C ASP A 139 30.47 -6.23 7.68
N VAL A 140 29.17 -6.20 7.32
CA VAL A 140 28.30 -7.40 7.40
C VAL A 140 28.81 -8.49 6.46
N ILE A 141 29.18 -8.12 5.23
CA ILE A 141 29.71 -9.03 4.22
C ILE A 141 31.06 -9.59 4.69
N ASP A 142 31.99 -8.71 5.07
CA ASP A 142 33.37 -9.05 5.42
C ASP A 142 33.44 -9.94 6.67
N THR A 143 32.54 -9.74 7.61
CA THR A 143 32.46 -10.54 8.85
C THR A 143 31.63 -11.80 8.74
N GLY A 144 30.93 -12.00 7.61
CA GLY A 144 29.96 -13.08 7.45
C GLY A 144 28.80 -13.01 8.45
N ALA A 145 28.48 -11.84 8.95
CA ALA A 145 27.39 -11.66 9.90
C ALA A 145 26.02 -11.90 9.21
N LYS A 146 25.11 -12.54 9.93
CA LYS A 146 23.76 -12.77 9.44
C LYS A 146 22.93 -11.49 9.61
N LEU A 147 22.50 -10.91 8.49
CA LEU A 147 21.54 -9.81 8.48
C LEU A 147 20.10 -10.36 8.50
N VAL A 148 19.26 -9.76 9.32
CA VAL A 148 17.83 -10.09 9.41
C VAL A 148 17.02 -8.80 9.24
N THR A 149 16.00 -8.86 8.40
CA THR A 149 15.06 -7.74 8.18
C THR A 149 13.65 -8.28 7.89
N GLY A 150 12.67 -7.40 7.83
CA GLY A 150 11.30 -7.77 7.45
C GLY A 150 11.18 -8.11 5.97
N THR A 151 10.22 -8.97 5.64
CA THR A 151 9.94 -9.33 4.25
C THR A 151 9.40 -8.13 3.47
N GLY A 152 10.01 -7.80 2.33
CA GLY A 152 9.59 -6.70 1.46
C GLY A 152 10.16 -5.32 1.82
N PHE A 153 11.10 -5.27 2.78
CA PHE A 153 11.86 -4.05 3.07
C PHE A 153 12.96 -3.80 2.05
#